data_812a042263e955bd44bd4aa626b4e1c4
#
_entry.id   812a042263e955bd44bd4aa626b4e1c4
#
_cell.length_a   1.000
_cell.length_b   1.000
_cell.length_c   1.000
_cell.angle_alpha   90.00
_cell.angle_beta   90.00
_cell.angle_gamma   90.00
#
_symmetry.space_group_name_H-M   'P 1'
#
loop_
_entity.id
_entity.type
_entity.pdbx_description
1 polymer ?
#
loop_
_entity_poly.entity_id
_entity_poly.type
_entity_poly.pdbx_seq_one_letter_code
_entity_poly.pdbx_strand_id
1 'polypeptide(L)'
;LWTYKDICNKIIELEAEGYEIKLCMVDYLLKLPTTGCDQGPFGHDIRNMYERIRAFMSSRRIPFITPHQLSTEAKKMVREGRSDFVKLLPGMGFYAGCGQLDQVVDGELFIHIEKLNKESYLTVQRGKHRKVEITPDEHLYMALKFVKNGIIPDDIDKDDTTRQKVGGPTLSEGGGASFHQYDDSF
;
A
#
# COMPACT_ATOMS: atom_id res chain seq x y z
N LEU A 1 17.44 19.56 1.20
CA LEU A 1 16.42 18.50 1.16
C LEU A 1 16.91 17.41 0.23
N TRP A 2 16.83 16.16 0.67
CA TRP A 2 17.15 14.99 -0.16
C TRP A 2 16.20 14.90 -1.34
N THR A 3 16.73 14.43 -2.46
CA THR A 3 15.98 14.04 -3.65
C THR A 3 16.01 12.52 -3.80
N TYR A 4 15.26 11.96 -4.76
CA TYR A 4 15.36 10.52 -5.05
C TYR A 4 16.79 10.11 -5.48
N LYS A 5 17.55 11.03 -6.12
CA LYS A 5 18.94 10.77 -6.54
C LYS A 5 19.87 10.62 -5.34
N ASP A 6 19.62 11.36 -4.26
CA ASP A 6 20.44 11.27 -3.06
C ASP A 6 20.25 9.93 -2.37
N ILE A 7 19.02 9.36 -2.40
CA ILE A 7 18.76 8.00 -1.95
C ILE A 7 19.56 6.99 -2.77
N CYS A 8 19.48 7.10 -4.11
CA CYS A 8 20.22 6.21 -5.01
C CYS A 8 21.73 6.29 -4.78
N ASN A 9 22.28 7.50 -4.65
CA ASN A 9 23.69 7.73 -4.39
C ASN A 9 24.12 7.16 -3.05
N LYS A 10 23.32 7.31 -2.00
CA LYS A 10 23.63 6.73 -0.69
C LYS A 10 23.68 5.21 -0.71
N ILE A 11 22.82 4.57 -1.49
CA ILE A 11 22.88 3.10 -1.69
C ILE A 11 24.18 2.72 -2.40
N ILE A 12 24.56 3.43 -3.47
CA ILE A 12 25.83 3.17 -4.19
C ILE A 12 27.03 3.33 -3.26
N GLU A 13 27.03 4.38 -2.43
CA GLU A 13 28.08 4.63 -1.43
C GLU A 13 28.20 3.47 -0.45
N LEU A 14 27.10 3.03 0.14
CA LEU A 14 27.08 1.90 1.07
C LEU A 14 27.54 0.59 0.42
N GLU A 15 27.11 0.33 -0.83
CA GLU A 15 27.59 -0.83 -1.59
C GLU A 15 29.12 -0.76 -1.83
N ALA A 16 29.65 0.44 -2.12
CA ALA A 16 31.10 0.65 -2.28
C ALA A 16 31.89 0.46 -0.97
N GLU A 17 31.27 0.73 0.17
CA GLU A 17 31.81 0.44 1.51
C GLU A 17 31.72 -1.06 1.88
N GLY A 18 31.11 -1.90 1.02
CA GLY A 18 31.00 -3.33 1.22
C GLY A 18 29.71 -3.80 1.89
N TYR A 19 28.72 -2.93 2.06
CA TYR A 19 27.42 -3.33 2.60
C TYR A 19 26.55 -3.97 1.55
N GLU A 20 25.89 -5.06 1.88
CA GLU A 20 24.81 -5.66 1.10
C GLU A 20 23.46 -5.10 1.56
N ILE A 21 22.80 -4.31 0.71
CA ILE A 21 21.52 -3.69 1.05
C ILE A 21 20.37 -4.69 0.83
N LYS A 22 19.74 -5.11 1.91
CA LYS A 22 18.63 -6.08 1.87
C LYS A 22 17.26 -5.46 1.74
N LEU A 23 17.09 -4.21 2.15
CA LEU A 23 15.83 -3.48 2.12
C LEU A 23 16.11 -1.98 2.17
N CYS A 24 15.37 -1.20 1.40
CA CYS A 24 15.31 0.25 1.52
C CYS A 24 13.90 0.70 1.91
N MET A 25 13.79 1.45 3.00
CA MET A 25 12.53 2.05 3.45
C MET A 25 12.67 3.57 3.50
N VAL A 26 11.68 4.27 2.97
CA VAL A 26 11.63 5.75 2.96
C VAL A 26 10.29 6.21 3.48
N ASP A 27 10.25 6.93 4.59
CA ASP A 27 9.03 7.51 5.19
C ASP A 27 8.99 9.02 4.96
N TYR A 28 8.33 9.46 3.95
CA TYR A 28 7.76 8.81 2.78
C TYR A 28 8.19 9.54 1.51
N LEU A 29 8.22 8.80 0.41
CA LEU A 29 8.79 9.29 -0.86
C LEU A 29 8.10 10.56 -1.39
N LEU A 30 6.78 10.69 -1.21
CA LEU A 30 5.99 11.86 -1.64
C LEU A 30 6.48 13.20 -1.02
N LYS A 31 7.25 13.17 0.06
CA LYS A 31 7.83 14.37 0.68
C LYS A 31 9.08 14.89 -0.04
N LEU A 32 9.68 14.08 -0.87
CA LEU A 32 10.89 14.47 -1.59
C LEU A 32 10.51 15.40 -2.75
N PRO A 33 11.36 16.38 -3.06
CA PRO A 33 11.17 17.18 -4.25
C PRO A 33 11.32 16.32 -5.51
N THR A 34 10.47 16.57 -6.49
CA THR A 34 10.48 15.89 -7.80
C THR A 34 11.53 16.47 -8.76
N THR A 35 12.54 17.12 -8.22
CA THR A 35 13.63 17.73 -8.99
C THR A 35 14.34 16.68 -9.86
N GLY A 36 14.38 16.94 -11.16
CA GLY A 36 14.98 16.03 -12.15
C GLY A 36 14.05 14.91 -12.61
N CYS A 37 12.78 14.95 -12.22
CA CYS A 37 11.73 14.14 -12.80
C CYS A 37 11.05 14.88 -13.96
N ASP A 38 10.47 14.10 -14.88
CA ASP A 38 9.73 14.66 -16.00
C ASP A 38 8.45 15.31 -15.48
N GLN A 39 8.22 16.55 -15.89
CA GLN A 39 7.05 17.32 -15.47
C GLN A 39 5.86 17.01 -16.37
N GLY A 40 4.67 17.03 -15.80
CA GLY A 40 3.45 16.80 -16.55
C GLY A 40 2.18 16.94 -15.68
N PRO A 41 1.00 16.88 -16.29
CA PRO A 41 -0.26 16.98 -15.56
C PRO A 41 -0.51 15.74 -14.67
N PHE A 42 -1.45 15.88 -13.76
CA PHE A 42 -1.97 14.76 -12.92
C PHE A 42 -0.93 14.01 -12.09
N GLY A 43 0.12 14.69 -11.62
CA GLY A 43 1.17 14.09 -10.78
C GLY A 43 2.15 13.22 -11.57
N HIS A 44 2.35 13.53 -12.84
CA HIS A 44 3.31 12.84 -13.70
C HIS A 44 4.73 12.85 -13.14
N ASP A 45 5.15 13.94 -12.54
CA ASP A 45 6.44 14.09 -11.87
C ASP A 45 6.60 13.13 -10.67
N ILE A 46 5.54 12.97 -9.87
CA ILE A 46 5.49 12.01 -8.77
C ILE A 46 5.58 10.58 -9.32
N ARG A 47 4.77 10.25 -10.31
CA ARG A 47 4.80 8.95 -10.98
C ARG A 47 6.21 8.66 -11.52
N ASN A 48 6.81 9.59 -12.23
CA ASN A 48 8.15 9.46 -12.79
C ASN A 48 9.21 9.24 -11.70
N MET A 49 9.11 9.91 -10.55
CA MET A 49 9.98 9.68 -9.41
C MET A 49 9.88 8.22 -8.91
N TYR A 50 8.67 7.69 -8.77
CA TYR A 50 8.46 6.29 -8.37
C TYR A 50 9.01 5.31 -9.41
N GLU A 51 8.79 5.56 -10.71
CA GLU A 51 9.34 4.75 -11.80
C GLU A 51 10.88 4.69 -11.76
N ARG A 52 11.54 5.82 -11.55
CA ARG A 52 13.01 5.92 -11.48
C ARG A 52 13.57 5.18 -10.27
N ILE A 53 12.99 5.36 -9.09
CA ILE A 53 13.41 4.61 -7.89
C ILE A 53 13.16 3.12 -8.07
N ARG A 54 11.99 2.73 -8.58
CA ARG A 54 11.68 1.33 -8.84
C ARG A 54 12.70 0.71 -9.79
N ALA A 55 13.02 1.37 -10.89
CA ALA A 55 14.01 0.88 -11.86
C ALA A 55 15.39 0.69 -11.21
N PHE A 56 15.85 1.67 -10.42
CA PHE A 56 17.12 1.61 -9.70
C PHE A 56 17.15 0.45 -8.69
N MET A 57 16.13 0.33 -7.85
CA MET A 57 16.05 -0.72 -6.83
C MET A 57 15.92 -2.12 -7.45
N SER A 58 15.09 -2.26 -8.48
CA SER A 58 14.90 -3.54 -9.19
C SER A 58 16.18 -4.04 -9.86
N SER A 59 16.99 -3.14 -10.43
CA SER A 59 18.27 -3.52 -11.05
C SER A 59 19.27 -4.08 -10.03
N ARG A 60 19.12 -3.71 -8.75
CA ARG A 60 19.93 -4.19 -7.63
C ARG A 60 19.28 -5.29 -6.80
N ARG A 61 18.05 -5.67 -7.14
CA ARG A 61 17.25 -6.65 -6.37
C ARG A 61 17.02 -6.20 -4.91
N ILE A 62 16.92 -4.90 -4.67
CA ILE A 62 16.65 -4.32 -3.36
C ILE A 62 15.14 -4.10 -3.24
N PRO A 63 14.43 -4.76 -2.32
CA PRO A 63 13.07 -4.42 -1.98
C PRO A 63 12.97 -2.96 -1.50
N PHE A 64 11.97 -2.23 -2.01
CA PHE A 64 11.73 -0.84 -1.65
C PHE A 64 10.34 -0.67 -1.07
N ILE A 65 10.24 -0.09 0.10
CA ILE A 65 8.97 0.17 0.80
C ILE A 65 8.86 1.65 1.11
N THR A 66 7.72 2.24 0.78
CA THR A 66 7.39 3.61 1.15
C THR A 66 5.90 3.76 1.43
N PRO A 67 5.49 4.40 2.53
CA PRO A 67 4.12 4.82 2.72
C PRO A 67 3.72 5.85 1.66
N HIS A 68 2.44 5.87 1.32
CA HIS A 68 1.85 6.91 0.49
C HIS A 68 0.53 7.39 1.10
N GLN A 69 0.30 8.69 1.07
CA GLN A 69 -0.93 9.25 1.61
C GLN A 69 -2.10 9.04 0.67
N LEU A 70 -3.27 8.81 1.23
CA LEU A 70 -4.51 8.76 0.48
C LEU A 70 -4.95 10.16 0.05
N SER A 71 -5.67 10.23 -1.06
CA SER A 71 -6.24 11.46 -1.61
C SER A 71 -7.27 12.09 -0.67
N THR A 72 -7.67 13.31 -0.97
CA THR A 72 -8.71 14.02 -0.21
C THR A 72 -10.06 13.31 -0.29
N GLU A 73 -10.39 12.71 -1.43
CA GLU A 73 -11.62 11.95 -1.66
C GLU A 73 -11.67 10.72 -0.72
N ALA A 74 -10.59 9.95 -0.66
CA ALA A 74 -10.50 8.82 0.26
C ALA A 74 -10.61 9.26 1.73
N LYS A 75 -9.97 10.36 2.11
CA LYS A 75 -10.11 10.93 3.47
C LYS A 75 -11.53 11.37 3.80
N LYS A 76 -12.31 11.80 2.80
CA LYS A 76 -13.73 12.12 2.98
C LYS A 76 -14.53 10.86 3.32
N MET A 77 -14.30 9.74 2.62
CA MET A 77 -14.95 8.46 2.93
C MET A 77 -14.68 7.99 4.37
N VAL A 78 -13.46 8.18 4.87
CA VAL A 78 -13.13 7.89 6.29
C VAL A 78 -13.97 8.73 7.24
N ARG A 79 -14.16 10.01 6.96
CA ARG A 79 -14.96 10.93 7.81
C ARG A 79 -16.44 10.57 7.81
N GLU A 80 -16.92 9.96 6.74
CA GLU A 80 -18.30 9.45 6.62
C GLU A 80 -18.54 8.17 7.43
N GLY A 81 -17.50 7.62 8.07
CA GLY A 81 -17.62 6.51 9.02
C GLY A 81 -17.87 5.15 8.37
N ARG A 82 -17.37 4.93 7.16
CA ARG A 82 -17.52 3.62 6.50
C ARG A 82 -16.65 2.56 7.17
N SER A 83 -17.29 1.50 7.64
CA SER A 83 -16.65 0.37 8.33
C SER A 83 -15.88 -0.59 7.41
N ASP A 84 -16.06 -0.45 6.10
CA ASP A 84 -15.42 -1.30 5.07
C ASP A 84 -14.43 -0.51 4.22
N PHE A 85 -13.97 0.63 4.73
CA PHE A 85 -13.20 1.64 3.99
C PHE A 85 -12.02 1.05 3.21
N VAL A 86 -11.16 0.26 3.84
CA VAL A 86 -9.96 -0.28 3.17
C VAL A 86 -10.28 -1.20 2.01
N LYS A 87 -11.43 -1.88 2.04
CA LYS A 87 -11.86 -2.78 0.96
C LYS A 87 -12.30 -2.04 -0.30
N LEU A 88 -12.66 -0.77 -0.16
CA LEU A 88 -13.10 0.08 -1.27
C LEU A 88 -11.94 0.77 -1.99
N LEU A 89 -10.72 0.66 -1.48
CA LEU A 89 -9.57 1.40 -2.02
C LEU A 89 -8.90 0.76 -3.24
N PRO A 90 -8.81 -0.59 -3.35
CA PRO A 90 -8.14 -1.21 -4.49
C PRO A 90 -8.70 -0.75 -5.83
N GLY A 91 -7.82 -0.34 -6.74
CA GLY A 91 -8.19 0.10 -8.08
C GLY A 91 -8.86 1.47 -8.21
N MET A 92 -9.08 2.18 -7.10
CA MET A 92 -9.78 3.48 -7.14
C MET A 92 -8.88 4.68 -7.41
N GLY A 93 -7.56 4.49 -7.47
CA GLY A 93 -6.62 5.60 -7.72
C GLY A 93 -6.58 6.66 -6.62
N PHE A 94 -6.94 6.34 -5.40
CA PHE A 94 -7.03 7.27 -4.27
C PHE A 94 -5.67 7.64 -3.65
N TYR A 95 -4.67 7.92 -4.46
CA TYR A 95 -3.34 8.33 -4.03
C TYR A 95 -3.20 9.86 -4.06
N ALA A 96 -2.63 10.42 -3.01
CA ALA A 96 -2.39 11.86 -2.95
C ALA A 96 -1.42 12.30 -4.04
N GLY A 97 -1.83 13.27 -4.84
CA GLY A 97 -0.97 13.88 -5.86
C GLY A 97 -0.75 13.06 -7.14
N CYS A 98 -1.10 11.76 -7.18
CA CYS A 98 -0.92 10.94 -8.37
C CYS A 98 -1.91 9.77 -8.42
N GLY A 99 -3.00 9.90 -9.14
CA GLY A 99 -4.06 8.87 -9.23
C GLY A 99 -3.65 7.57 -9.94
N GLN A 100 -2.51 7.54 -10.61
CA GLN A 100 -2.03 6.39 -11.39
C GLN A 100 -0.82 5.69 -10.75
N LEU A 101 -0.62 5.84 -9.45
CA LEU A 101 0.53 5.27 -8.77
C LEU A 101 0.50 3.74 -8.75
N ASP A 102 -0.69 3.16 -8.74
CA ASP A 102 -0.91 1.72 -8.87
C ASP A 102 -0.25 1.12 -10.11
N GLN A 103 -0.14 1.87 -11.20
CA GLN A 103 0.50 1.39 -12.43
C GLN A 103 2.00 1.18 -12.30
N VAL A 104 2.63 1.85 -11.33
CA VAL A 104 4.09 1.83 -11.13
C VAL A 104 4.53 0.83 -10.08
N VAL A 105 3.80 0.71 -8.97
CA VAL A 105 4.18 -0.15 -7.85
C VAL A 105 3.95 -1.63 -8.16
N ASP A 106 4.72 -2.50 -7.51
CA ASP A 106 4.62 -3.95 -7.68
C ASP A 106 3.63 -4.58 -6.70
N GLY A 107 3.38 -3.93 -5.56
CA GLY A 107 2.43 -4.36 -4.57
C GLY A 107 1.92 -3.21 -3.72
N GLU A 108 0.72 -3.37 -3.18
CA GLU A 108 0.03 -2.37 -2.36
C GLU A 108 -0.61 -3.01 -1.15
N LEU A 109 -0.51 -2.32 -0.03
CA LEU A 109 -1.25 -2.61 1.18
C LEU A 109 -1.96 -1.34 1.63
N PHE A 110 -3.28 -1.39 1.72
CA PHE A 110 -4.08 -0.33 2.31
C PHE A 110 -4.26 -0.60 3.79
N ILE A 111 -3.89 0.37 4.61
CA ILE A 111 -3.84 0.23 6.06
C ILE A 111 -4.69 1.33 6.68
N HIS A 112 -5.57 0.97 7.61
CA HIS A 112 -6.40 1.91 8.35
C HIS A 112 -6.59 1.46 9.79
N ILE A 113 -6.78 2.41 10.69
CA ILE A 113 -7.17 2.13 12.08
C ILE A 113 -8.67 2.41 12.21
N GLU A 114 -9.42 1.36 12.38
CA GLU A 114 -10.87 1.39 12.56
C GLU A 114 -11.23 1.32 14.04
N LYS A 115 -12.22 2.10 14.46
CA LYS A 115 -12.72 2.08 15.84
C LYS A 115 -14.09 1.45 15.89
N LEU A 116 -14.21 0.40 16.68
CA LEU A 116 -15.46 -0.29 16.92
C LEU A 116 -15.64 -0.53 18.43
N ASN A 117 -16.76 -0.12 18.99
CA ASN A 117 -17.10 -0.33 20.42
C ASN A 117 -15.98 0.10 21.38
N LYS A 118 -15.35 1.26 21.13
CA LYS A 118 -14.21 1.81 21.89
C LYS A 118 -12.89 1.05 21.74
N GLU A 119 -12.85 -0.02 20.99
CA GLU A 119 -11.62 -0.74 20.62
C GLU A 119 -11.10 -0.25 19.26
N SER A 120 -9.79 -0.35 19.07
CA SER A 120 -9.14 0.00 17.81
C SER A 120 -8.66 -1.26 17.12
N TYR A 121 -8.86 -1.31 15.81
CA TYR A 121 -8.45 -2.42 14.96
C TYR A 121 -7.57 -1.86 13.83
N LEU A 122 -6.43 -2.50 13.59
CA LEU A 122 -5.64 -2.28 12.39
C LEU A 122 -6.24 -3.14 11.28
N THR A 123 -6.81 -2.51 10.28
CA THR A 123 -7.31 -3.20 9.10
C THR A 123 -6.32 -3.06 7.97
N VAL A 124 -6.03 -4.16 7.29
CA VAL A 124 -5.10 -4.24 6.18
C VAL A 124 -5.79 -4.92 5.01
N GLN A 125 -5.82 -4.25 3.87
CA GLN A 125 -6.33 -4.79 2.61
C GLN A 125 -5.20 -4.85 1.60
N ARG A 126 -4.99 -6.00 0.99
CA ARG A 126 -4.10 -6.12 -0.15
C ARG A 126 -4.77 -5.50 -1.38
N GLY A 127 -4.07 -4.59 -2.03
CA GLY A 127 -4.41 -4.05 -3.35
C GLY A 127 -3.73 -4.84 -4.45
N LYS A 128 -3.12 -4.12 -5.40
CA LYS A 128 -2.38 -4.71 -6.51
C LYS A 128 -1.24 -5.60 -6.02
N HIS A 129 -1.03 -6.68 -6.72
CA HIS A 129 0.14 -7.54 -6.55
C HIS A 129 0.59 -8.08 -7.91
N ARG A 130 1.79 -7.65 -8.35
CA ARG A 130 2.34 -8.01 -9.65
C ARG A 130 3.23 -9.26 -9.51
N LYS A 131 2.97 -10.38 -10.04
CA LYS A 131 3.85 -11.58 -10.08
C LYS A 131 3.66 -12.65 -9.00
N VAL A 132 2.55 -12.72 -8.33
CA VAL A 132 2.32 -13.87 -7.44
C VAL A 132 1.09 -14.62 -7.89
N GLU A 133 1.24 -15.90 -8.20
CA GLU A 133 0.16 -16.86 -8.21
C GLU A 133 -0.30 -17.02 -6.76
N ILE A 134 -1.28 -16.25 -6.38
CA ILE A 134 -1.91 -16.36 -5.06
C ILE A 134 -3.26 -17.00 -5.29
N THR A 135 -3.52 -18.08 -4.58
CA THR A 135 -4.88 -18.58 -4.39
C THR A 135 -5.76 -17.45 -3.88
N PRO A 136 -6.85 -17.13 -4.56
CA PRO A 136 -7.41 -15.79 -4.56
C PRO A 136 -7.91 -15.25 -3.22
N ASP A 137 -8.37 -16.06 -2.29
CA ASP A 137 -9.33 -15.57 -1.30
C ASP A 137 -8.88 -15.55 0.15
N GLU A 138 -7.79 -16.23 0.51
CA GLU A 138 -7.50 -16.44 1.93
C GLU A 138 -6.81 -15.29 2.66
N HIS A 139 -6.15 -14.35 1.96
CA HIS A 139 -5.33 -13.32 2.60
C HIS A 139 -5.47 -11.91 2.01
N LEU A 140 -6.63 -11.57 1.47
CA LEU A 140 -6.87 -10.24 0.91
C LEU A 140 -7.08 -9.18 1.99
N TYR A 141 -7.65 -9.58 3.11
CA TYR A 141 -8.02 -8.68 4.20
C TYR A 141 -7.64 -9.29 5.55
N MET A 142 -7.09 -8.44 6.42
CA MET A 142 -6.77 -8.77 7.81
C MET A 142 -7.32 -7.70 8.73
N ALA A 143 -7.83 -8.11 9.89
CA ALA A 143 -8.19 -7.21 10.98
C ALA A 143 -7.47 -7.66 12.25
N LEU A 144 -6.62 -6.80 12.76
CA LEU A 144 -5.78 -7.05 13.92
C LEU A 144 -6.22 -6.14 15.07
N LYS A 145 -6.36 -6.65 16.27
CA LYS A 145 -6.65 -5.80 17.43
C LYS A 145 -5.46 -4.88 17.69
N PHE A 146 -5.69 -3.57 17.60
CA PHE A 146 -4.63 -2.57 17.81
C PHE A 146 -4.48 -2.23 19.28
N VAL A 147 -3.37 -2.62 19.89
CA VAL A 147 -3.08 -2.38 21.31
C VAL A 147 -2.28 -1.09 21.46
N LYS A 148 -2.64 -0.29 22.45
CA LYS A 148 -2.07 1.05 22.69
C LYS A 148 -0.53 1.07 22.80
N ASN A 149 0.08 -0.03 23.17
CA ASN A 149 1.55 -0.15 23.35
C ASN A 149 2.29 -0.51 22.05
N GLY A 150 1.64 -0.47 20.89
CA GLY A 150 2.25 -0.78 19.60
C GLY A 150 2.45 -2.28 19.33
N ILE A 151 1.98 -3.15 20.20
CA ILE A 151 1.95 -4.60 19.97
C ILE A 151 0.69 -4.89 19.14
N ILE A 152 0.88 -5.49 17.98
CA ILE A 152 -0.21 -5.99 17.14
C ILE A 152 -0.31 -7.48 17.39
N PRO A 153 -1.40 -7.96 18.02
CA PRO A 153 -1.62 -9.40 18.20
C PRO A 153 -1.91 -10.08 16.86
N ASP A 154 -1.96 -11.40 16.88
CA ASP A 154 -2.34 -12.18 15.72
C ASP A 154 -3.70 -11.75 15.16
N ASP A 155 -3.96 -12.13 13.90
CA ASP A 155 -5.23 -11.83 13.23
C ASP A 155 -6.41 -12.33 14.07
N ILE A 156 -7.51 -11.61 14.02
CA ILE A 156 -8.75 -12.03 14.67
C ILE A 156 -9.19 -13.36 14.05
N ASP A 157 -9.58 -14.31 14.90
CA ASP A 157 -10.06 -15.61 14.46
C ASP A 157 -11.12 -15.45 13.36
N LYS A 158 -11.05 -16.30 12.34
CA LYS A 158 -11.95 -16.27 11.18
C LYS A 158 -13.43 -16.38 11.60
N ASP A 159 -13.70 -17.05 12.70
CA ASP A 159 -15.06 -17.23 13.25
C ASP A 159 -15.48 -16.10 14.21
N ASP A 160 -14.59 -15.15 14.50
CA ASP A 160 -14.93 -14.04 15.39
C ASP A 160 -15.90 -13.07 14.71
N THR A 161 -17.04 -12.87 15.35
CA THR A 161 -18.05 -11.88 14.92
C THR A 161 -17.49 -10.45 14.87
N THR A 162 -16.41 -10.17 15.56
CA THR A 162 -15.69 -8.88 15.51
C THR A 162 -15.09 -8.65 14.13
N ARG A 163 -14.54 -9.68 13.49
CA ARG A 163 -14.01 -9.61 12.13
C ARG A 163 -15.09 -9.22 11.12
N GLN A 164 -16.28 -9.76 11.26
CA GLN A 164 -17.43 -9.38 10.44
C GLN A 164 -17.81 -7.92 10.64
N LYS A 165 -17.81 -7.44 11.88
CA LYS A 165 -18.16 -6.06 12.23
C LYS A 165 -17.16 -5.03 11.71
N VAL A 166 -15.89 -5.37 11.60
CA VAL A 166 -14.87 -4.53 10.96
C VAL A 166 -14.74 -4.80 9.45
N GLY A 167 -15.76 -5.37 8.83
CA GLY A 167 -15.81 -5.55 7.39
C GLY A 167 -15.01 -6.74 6.84
N GLY A 168 -14.66 -7.74 7.68
CA GLY A 168 -14.06 -8.99 7.26
C GLY A 168 -15.01 -9.84 6.40
N PRO A 169 -14.50 -10.72 5.51
CA PRO A 169 -15.36 -11.65 4.78
C PRO A 169 -16.05 -12.61 5.74
N THR A 170 -17.37 -12.80 5.56
CA THR A 170 -18.10 -13.86 6.23
C THR A 170 -17.82 -15.19 5.53
N LEU A 171 -17.37 -16.21 6.26
CA LEU A 171 -17.12 -17.55 5.72
C LEU A 171 -18.41 -18.30 5.31
N SER A 172 -19.59 -17.73 5.60
CA SER A 172 -20.88 -18.41 5.41
C SER A 172 -21.56 -18.15 4.07
N GLU A 173 -21.06 -17.25 3.25
CA GLU A 173 -21.65 -16.95 1.95
C GLU A 173 -20.71 -17.37 0.82
N GLY A 174 -20.93 -18.58 0.30
CA GLY A 174 -20.45 -19.03 -1.00
C GLY A 174 -21.12 -18.26 -2.13
N GLY A 175 -21.00 -16.94 -2.13
CA GLY A 175 -21.45 -16.02 -3.16
C GLY A 175 -20.22 -15.42 -3.82
N GLY A 176 -19.89 -15.90 -5.03
CA GLY A 176 -18.76 -15.42 -5.81
C GLY A 176 -18.80 -13.91 -5.97
N ALA A 177 -17.92 -13.21 -5.28
CA ALA A 177 -17.53 -11.88 -5.71
C ALA A 177 -16.76 -12.06 -7.02
N SER A 178 -17.41 -11.78 -8.14
CA SER A 178 -16.75 -11.73 -9.43
C SER A 178 -15.76 -10.56 -9.38
N PHE A 179 -14.51 -10.89 -9.15
CA PHE A 179 -13.43 -9.96 -9.45
C PHE A 179 -13.43 -9.76 -10.96
N HIS A 180 -13.59 -8.53 -11.39
CA HIS A 180 -13.24 -8.19 -12.76
C HIS A 180 -11.75 -8.52 -12.93
N GLN A 181 -11.51 -9.62 -13.64
CA GLN A 181 -10.21 -9.94 -14.18
C GLN A 181 -9.82 -8.74 -15.05
N TYR A 182 -8.79 -8.01 -14.63
CA TYR A 182 -8.15 -7.06 -15.54
C TYR A 182 -7.53 -7.90 -16.65
N ASP A 183 -8.08 -7.74 -17.84
CA ASP A 183 -7.57 -8.34 -19.07
C ASP A 183 -6.19 -7.71 -19.35
N ASP A 184 -5.13 -8.49 -19.18
CA ASP A 184 -3.74 -8.13 -19.48
C ASP A 184 -3.44 -8.25 -20.99
N SER A 185 -4.41 -7.89 -21.84
CA SER A 185 -4.16 -7.78 -23.28
C SER A 185 -3.76 -6.35 -23.64
N PHE A 186 -2.46 -6.03 -23.41
CA PHE A 186 -1.66 -5.11 -24.25
C PHE A 186 -0.18 -5.23 -23.87
#